data_cfb45776135c59ae1cc88a88690641ad
#
_entry.id   cfb45776135c59ae1cc88a88690641ad
#
_cell.length_a   1.000
_cell.length_b   1.000
_cell.length_c   1.000
_cell.angle_alpha   90.00
_cell.angle_beta   90.00
_cell.angle_gamma   90.00
#
_symmetry.space_group_name_H-M   'P 1'
#
loop_
_entity.id
_entity.type
_entity.pdbx_description
1 polymer ?
#
loop_
_entity_poly.entity_id
_entity_poly.type
_entity_poly.pdbx_seq_one_letter_code
_entity_poly.pdbx_strand_id
1 'polypeptide(L)'
;MYIQLTPITQSGKRAFSQLINLYNFNYDFSNYLNDDIPENGFFYGDADYYLSNEKMQNFFIRVDGKIAGYLIIAEGGDRYLDDNQAHNIEEFFITRKYRRNGIGRFAATMAFEMHKGKWEVCQMQENITAQQFWISVINEYTNGCYQKHGTPDDEMVGIVFDNSKL
;
A
#
# COMPACT_ATOMS: atom_id res chain seq x y z
N MET A 1 -13.86 14.38 -11.24
CA MET A 1 -13.33 13.46 -10.19
C MET A 1 -12.01 14.04 -9.72
N TYR A 2 -11.97 14.49 -8.48
CA TYR A 2 -10.77 15.04 -7.84
C TYR A 2 -10.22 14.02 -6.82
N ILE A 3 -8.97 13.56 -7.04
CA ILE A 3 -8.30 12.56 -6.21
C ILE A 3 -7.21 13.26 -5.43
N GLN A 4 -7.07 12.95 -4.14
CA GLN A 4 -6.03 13.51 -3.28
C GLN A 4 -5.59 12.51 -2.20
N LEU A 5 -4.33 12.60 -1.78
CA LEU A 5 -3.81 11.98 -0.57
C LEU A 5 -3.86 13.00 0.56
N THR A 6 -4.50 12.64 1.68
CA THR A 6 -4.57 13.49 2.87
C THR A 6 -4.00 12.76 4.06
N PRO A 7 -3.06 13.37 4.82
CA PRO A 7 -2.48 12.72 5.99
C PRO A 7 -3.55 12.22 6.97
N ILE A 8 -3.35 11.03 7.51
CA ILE A 8 -4.20 10.48 8.56
C ILE A 8 -3.68 10.99 9.90
N THR A 9 -4.52 11.73 10.59
CA THR A 9 -4.25 12.25 11.94
C THR A 9 -5.04 11.46 12.99
N GLN A 10 -4.83 11.76 14.27
CA GLN A 10 -5.58 11.14 15.36
C GLN A 10 -7.11 11.29 15.21
N SER A 11 -7.58 12.39 14.62
CA SER A 11 -9.02 12.55 14.33
C SER A 11 -9.56 11.56 13.30
N GLY A 12 -8.68 11.06 12.41
CA GLY A 12 -9.00 10.05 11.40
C GLY A 12 -8.83 8.60 11.88
N LYS A 13 -8.25 8.36 13.05
CA LYS A 13 -7.90 7.04 13.58
C LYS A 13 -9.05 6.04 13.47
N ARG A 14 -10.26 6.41 13.90
CA ARG A 14 -11.42 5.51 13.86
C ARG A 14 -11.77 5.05 12.45
N ALA A 15 -11.77 5.96 11.47
CA ALA A 15 -12.04 5.62 10.08
C ALA A 15 -10.91 4.75 9.49
N PHE A 16 -9.67 5.03 9.86
CA PHE A 16 -8.50 4.26 9.47
C PHE A 16 -8.55 2.83 10.00
N SER A 17 -8.82 2.63 11.30
CA SER A 17 -9.00 1.30 11.90
C SER A 17 -10.08 0.48 11.18
N GLN A 18 -11.21 1.13 10.82
CA GLN A 18 -12.26 0.44 10.06
C GLN A 18 -11.81 0.01 8.67
N LEU A 19 -10.99 0.82 7.99
CA LEU A 19 -10.45 0.47 6.67
C LEU A 19 -9.43 -0.66 6.75
N ILE A 20 -8.57 -0.70 7.77
CA ILE A 20 -7.62 -1.79 8.01
C ILE A 20 -8.39 -3.10 8.22
N ASN A 21 -9.42 -3.09 9.08
CA ASN A 21 -10.26 -4.27 9.28
C ASN A 21 -10.95 -4.72 7.99
N LEU A 22 -11.47 -3.76 7.20
CA LEU A 22 -12.11 -4.07 5.93
C LEU A 22 -11.14 -4.68 4.92
N TYR A 23 -9.90 -4.21 4.91
CA TYR A 23 -8.82 -4.75 4.09
C TYR A 23 -8.50 -6.19 4.49
N ASN A 24 -8.24 -6.44 5.75
CA ASN A 24 -7.92 -7.77 6.27
C ASN A 24 -9.05 -8.77 6.01
N PHE A 25 -10.30 -8.35 6.15
CA PHE A 25 -11.49 -9.18 5.88
C PHE A 25 -11.68 -9.53 4.39
N ASN A 26 -11.18 -8.70 3.49
CA ASN A 26 -11.29 -8.93 2.04
C ASN A 26 -10.11 -9.75 1.47
N TYR A 27 -9.18 -10.16 2.32
CA TYR A 27 -8.01 -10.93 1.89
C TYR A 27 -8.31 -12.42 1.96
N ASP A 28 -8.85 -12.99 0.86
CA ASP A 28 -9.10 -14.43 0.73
C ASP A 28 -7.82 -15.29 0.81
N PHE A 29 -6.64 -14.66 0.85
CA PHE A 29 -5.33 -15.31 0.85
C PHE A 29 -4.67 -15.33 2.24
N SER A 30 -5.27 -14.70 3.23
CA SER A 30 -4.68 -14.67 4.56
C SER A 30 -5.17 -15.86 5.38
N ASN A 31 -4.25 -16.57 6.01
CA ASN A 31 -4.54 -17.52 7.06
C ASN A 31 -5.33 -16.90 8.23
N TYR A 32 -5.49 -15.59 8.23
CA TYR A 32 -6.20 -14.77 9.20
C TYR A 32 -7.71 -15.02 9.27
N LEU A 33 -8.31 -15.59 8.22
CA LEU A 33 -9.73 -15.99 8.24
C LEU A 33 -10.01 -17.17 9.18
N ASN A 34 -8.96 -17.84 9.66
CA ASN A 34 -9.09 -18.94 10.63
C ASN A 34 -8.91 -18.47 12.08
N ASP A 35 -8.63 -17.20 12.31
CA ASP A 35 -8.45 -16.65 13.64
C ASP A 35 -9.81 -16.24 14.24
N ASP A 36 -9.94 -16.44 15.54
CA ASP A 36 -11.10 -15.95 16.28
C ASP A 36 -11.11 -14.41 16.27
N ILE A 37 -12.32 -13.84 16.23
CA ILE A 37 -12.49 -12.38 16.35
C ILE A 37 -12.08 -11.97 17.77
N PRO A 38 -11.04 -11.13 17.95
CA PRO A 38 -10.66 -10.67 19.26
C PRO A 38 -11.75 -9.78 19.88
N GLU A 39 -11.89 -9.81 21.20
CA GLU A 39 -12.94 -9.04 21.92
C GLU A 39 -12.90 -7.53 21.66
N ASN A 40 -11.72 -6.97 21.34
CA ASN A 40 -11.57 -5.56 20.96
C ASN A 40 -12.12 -5.26 19.54
N GLY A 41 -12.52 -6.28 18.77
CA GLY A 41 -13.12 -6.16 17.44
C GLY A 41 -12.12 -5.84 16.30
N PHE A 42 -10.81 -5.88 16.56
CA PHE A 42 -9.77 -5.61 15.56
C PHE A 42 -8.96 -6.88 15.28
N PHE A 43 -8.98 -7.37 14.06
CA PHE A 43 -8.27 -8.60 13.66
C PHE A 43 -6.76 -8.43 13.61
N TYR A 44 -6.28 -7.39 12.95
CA TYR A 44 -4.85 -7.09 12.81
C TYR A 44 -4.67 -5.60 12.58
N GLY A 45 -3.52 -5.09 13.03
CA GLY A 45 -3.10 -3.73 12.74
C GLY A 45 -4.00 -2.70 13.42
N ASP A 46 -3.80 -2.53 14.71
CA ASP A 46 -4.30 -1.32 15.35
C ASP A 46 -3.74 -0.12 14.58
N ALA A 47 -4.59 0.82 14.24
CA ALA A 47 -4.18 2.08 13.64
C ALA A 47 -3.06 2.77 14.43
N ASP A 48 -2.93 2.50 15.73
CA ASP A 48 -1.85 3.01 16.57
C ASP A 48 -0.48 2.51 16.13
N TYR A 49 -0.35 1.27 15.69
CA TYR A 49 0.91 0.75 15.15
C TYR A 49 1.42 1.64 14.00
N TYR A 50 0.56 1.93 13.03
CA TYR A 50 0.91 2.76 11.89
C TYR A 50 1.07 4.24 12.23
N LEU A 51 0.20 4.78 13.11
CA LEU A 51 0.20 6.20 13.45
C LEU A 51 1.31 6.60 14.42
N SER A 52 1.84 5.67 15.23
CA SER A 52 2.95 5.91 16.16
C SER A 52 4.33 5.67 15.56
N ASN A 53 4.42 5.03 14.39
CA ASN A 53 5.69 4.75 13.75
C ASN A 53 6.16 5.96 12.93
N GLU A 54 7.22 6.63 13.39
CA GLU A 54 7.78 7.82 12.76
C GLU A 54 8.34 7.57 11.35
N LYS A 55 8.62 6.31 11.00
CA LYS A 55 9.06 5.92 9.66
C LYS A 55 7.90 5.69 8.68
N MET A 56 6.66 5.83 9.13
CA MET A 56 5.48 5.57 8.32
C MET A 56 4.67 6.85 8.06
N GLN A 57 4.37 7.09 6.80
CA GLN A 57 3.52 8.18 6.36
C GLN A 57 2.17 7.61 5.94
N ASN A 58 1.14 7.96 6.66
CA ASN A 58 -0.20 7.39 6.52
C ASN A 58 -1.14 8.37 5.81
N PHE A 59 -1.81 7.94 4.73
CA PHE A 59 -2.69 8.79 3.94
C PHE A 59 -4.04 8.15 3.69
N PHE A 60 -5.12 8.93 3.82
CA PHE A 60 -6.37 8.59 3.16
C PHE A 60 -6.29 8.93 1.68
N ILE A 61 -6.74 8.01 0.85
CA ILE A 61 -7.04 8.28 -0.56
C ILE A 61 -8.48 8.80 -0.61
N ARG A 62 -8.65 10.04 -1.08
CA ARG A 62 -9.97 10.67 -1.18
C ARG A 62 -10.35 10.92 -2.63
N VAL A 63 -11.65 10.77 -2.90
CA VAL A 63 -12.27 11.09 -4.17
C VAL A 63 -13.43 12.06 -3.91
N ASP A 64 -13.36 13.26 -4.46
CA ASP A 64 -14.32 14.32 -4.24
C ASP A 64 -14.63 14.53 -2.73
N GLY A 65 -13.56 14.54 -1.91
CA GLY A 65 -13.60 14.71 -0.46
C GLY A 65 -13.98 13.46 0.35
N LYS A 66 -14.46 12.38 -0.29
CA LYS A 66 -14.87 11.13 0.39
C LYS A 66 -13.72 10.16 0.47
N ILE A 67 -13.60 9.45 1.59
CA ILE A 67 -12.59 8.40 1.77
C ILE A 67 -12.88 7.24 0.79
N ALA A 68 -11.91 6.94 -0.06
CA ALA A 68 -11.94 5.88 -1.04
C ALA A 68 -11.00 4.70 -0.68
N GLY A 69 -10.05 4.94 0.21
CA GLY A 69 -9.06 3.95 0.63
C GLY A 69 -8.00 4.58 1.51
N TYR A 70 -6.89 3.87 1.68
CA TYR A 70 -5.70 4.35 2.36
C TYR A 70 -4.42 3.84 1.72
N LEU A 71 -3.32 4.48 2.04
CA LEU A 71 -1.98 4.19 1.57
C LEU A 71 -1.00 4.50 2.70
N ILE A 72 -0.03 3.61 2.91
CA ILE A 72 1.07 3.80 3.85
C ILE A 72 2.38 3.71 3.09
N ILE A 73 3.22 4.73 3.23
CA ILE A 73 4.59 4.75 2.75
C ILE A 73 5.48 4.54 3.96
N ALA A 74 6.39 3.58 3.91
CA ALA A 74 7.42 3.40 4.93
C ALA A 74 8.80 3.80 4.39
N GLU A 75 9.64 4.32 5.29
CA GLU A 75 11.05 4.60 5.03
C GLU A 75 11.88 3.33 5.20
N GLY A 76 12.82 3.14 4.29
CA GLY A 76 13.67 1.95 4.18
C GLY A 76 13.16 0.95 3.15
N GLY A 77 14.05 0.09 2.69
CA GLY A 77 13.68 -1.11 1.94
C GLY A 77 13.11 -2.15 2.89
N ASP A 78 12.27 -3.02 2.38
CA ASP A 78 11.64 -4.07 3.16
C ASP A 78 12.34 -5.43 2.96
N ARG A 79 12.40 -5.91 1.73
CA ARG A 79 12.80 -7.30 1.44
C ARG A 79 13.93 -7.44 0.42
N TYR A 80 13.92 -6.63 -0.61
CA TYR A 80 14.86 -6.72 -1.73
C TYR A 80 15.82 -5.54 -1.82
N LEU A 81 15.58 -4.47 -1.06
CA LEU A 81 16.46 -3.33 -0.91
C LEU A 81 17.00 -3.26 0.52
N ASP A 82 18.31 -3.47 0.67
CA ASP A 82 19.02 -3.15 1.92
C ASP A 82 19.48 -1.68 1.85
N ASP A 83 18.52 -0.76 1.94
CA ASP A 83 18.75 0.67 1.79
C ASP A 83 17.79 1.45 2.69
N ASN A 84 18.33 2.04 3.75
CA ASN A 84 17.54 2.83 4.71
C ASN A 84 16.99 4.15 4.15
N GLN A 85 17.44 4.57 2.97
CA GLN A 85 16.95 5.76 2.27
C GLN A 85 15.93 5.41 1.17
N ALA A 86 15.69 4.13 0.94
CA ALA A 86 14.64 3.69 0.06
C ALA A 86 13.26 3.97 0.66
N HIS A 87 12.23 3.80 -0.13
CA HIS A 87 10.83 3.86 0.30
C HIS A 87 10.12 2.60 -0.14
N ASN A 88 9.13 2.18 0.61
CA ASN A 88 8.25 1.10 0.20
C ASN A 88 6.77 1.47 0.38
N ILE A 89 5.91 0.77 -0.34
CA ILE A 89 4.46 0.81 -0.11
C ILE A 89 4.14 -0.30 0.88
N GLU A 90 4.04 0.09 2.15
CA GLU A 90 3.71 -0.83 3.26
C GLU A 90 2.29 -1.39 3.12
N GLU A 91 1.34 -0.49 2.87
CA GLU A 91 -0.07 -0.85 2.72
C GLU A 91 -0.74 -0.03 1.62
N PHE A 92 -1.63 -0.66 0.88
CA PHE A 92 -2.41 0.00 -0.17
C PHE A 92 -3.78 -0.62 -0.35
N PHE A 93 -4.83 0.13 -0.07
CA PHE A 93 -6.19 -0.36 -0.17
C PHE A 93 -7.14 0.65 -0.82
N ILE A 94 -7.89 0.18 -1.81
CA ILE A 94 -9.03 0.91 -2.40
C ILE A 94 -10.31 0.14 -2.10
N THR A 95 -11.30 0.81 -1.52
CA THR A 95 -12.60 0.20 -1.25
C THR A 95 -13.31 -0.17 -2.56
N ARG A 96 -14.10 -1.26 -2.52
CA ARG A 96 -14.71 -1.89 -3.70
C ARG A 96 -15.44 -0.90 -4.61
N LYS A 97 -16.14 0.08 -4.02
CA LYS A 97 -16.90 1.12 -4.75
C LYS A 97 -16.02 1.92 -5.72
N TYR A 98 -14.75 2.14 -5.37
CA TYR A 98 -13.84 3.02 -6.10
C TYR A 98 -12.82 2.27 -6.96
N ARG A 99 -12.85 0.92 -6.96
CA ARG A 99 -11.95 0.10 -7.79
C ARG A 99 -12.31 0.24 -9.28
N ARG A 100 -11.33 -0.05 -10.15
CA ARG A 100 -11.47 -0.07 -11.62
C ARG A 100 -11.83 1.28 -12.27
N ASN A 101 -11.58 2.39 -11.58
CA ASN A 101 -11.80 3.77 -12.05
C ASN A 101 -10.49 4.59 -12.14
N GLY A 102 -9.32 3.93 -12.20
CA GLY A 102 -8.02 4.61 -12.28
C GLY A 102 -7.52 5.22 -10.96
N ILE A 103 -8.36 5.23 -9.90
CA ILE A 103 -8.04 5.89 -8.63
C ILE A 103 -6.78 5.29 -7.99
N GLY A 104 -6.63 3.96 -7.99
CA GLY A 104 -5.45 3.31 -7.43
C GLY A 104 -4.17 3.70 -8.15
N ARG A 105 -4.19 3.72 -9.48
CA ARG A 105 -3.05 4.18 -10.29
C ARG A 105 -2.65 5.61 -9.94
N PHE A 106 -3.62 6.52 -9.92
CA PHE A 106 -3.38 7.92 -9.60
C PHE A 106 -2.79 8.10 -8.19
N ALA A 107 -3.35 7.40 -7.19
CA ALA A 107 -2.86 7.45 -5.81
C ALA A 107 -1.44 6.90 -5.68
N ALA A 108 -1.11 5.79 -6.36
CA ALA A 108 0.23 5.21 -6.37
C ALA A 108 1.25 6.17 -7.02
N THR A 109 0.92 6.76 -8.17
CA THR A 109 1.78 7.76 -8.82
C THR A 109 2.00 8.97 -7.93
N MET A 110 0.95 9.48 -7.26
CA MET A 110 1.12 10.58 -6.29
C MET A 110 2.08 10.20 -5.16
N ALA A 111 2.01 8.97 -4.64
CA ALA A 111 2.91 8.48 -3.60
C ALA A 111 4.37 8.47 -4.09
N PHE A 112 4.62 7.93 -5.29
CA PHE A 112 5.96 7.90 -5.88
C PHE A 112 6.54 9.30 -6.11
N GLU A 113 5.70 10.30 -6.43
CA GLU A 113 6.14 11.69 -6.61
C GLU A 113 6.44 12.41 -5.27
N MET A 114 6.01 11.89 -4.13
CA MET A 114 6.32 12.49 -2.82
C MET A 114 7.80 12.32 -2.45
N HIS A 115 8.43 11.23 -2.92
CA HIS A 115 9.81 10.90 -2.57
C HIS A 115 10.59 10.48 -3.81
N LYS A 116 11.74 11.09 -4.02
CA LYS A 116 12.67 10.70 -5.09
C LYS A 116 13.72 9.73 -4.55
N GLY A 117 14.06 8.72 -5.33
CA GLY A 117 15.03 7.69 -4.98
C GLY A 117 14.54 6.29 -5.27
N LYS A 118 15.06 5.34 -4.53
CA LYS A 118 14.72 3.92 -4.69
C LYS A 118 13.41 3.58 -4.02
N TRP A 119 12.64 2.77 -4.70
CA TRP A 119 11.34 2.25 -4.26
C TRP A 119 11.28 0.74 -4.33
N GLU A 120 10.60 0.16 -3.38
CA GLU A 120 10.24 -1.25 -3.34
C GLU A 120 8.74 -1.40 -3.14
N VAL A 121 8.12 -2.32 -3.86
CA VAL A 121 6.70 -2.64 -3.69
C VAL A 121 6.55 -4.15 -3.70
N CYS A 122 6.19 -4.72 -2.55
CA CYS A 122 6.06 -6.15 -2.35
C CYS A 122 4.59 -6.60 -2.29
N GLN A 123 4.33 -7.82 -2.71
CA GLN A 123 3.02 -8.46 -2.64
C GLN A 123 3.17 -9.95 -2.33
N MET A 124 2.17 -10.52 -1.65
CA MET A 124 2.06 -11.97 -1.50
C MET A 124 2.08 -12.65 -2.89
N GLN A 125 2.80 -13.75 -3.00
CA GLN A 125 2.91 -14.55 -4.23
C GLN A 125 1.53 -14.94 -4.79
N GLU A 126 0.57 -15.24 -3.93
CA GLU A 126 -0.80 -15.64 -4.31
C GLU A 126 -1.67 -14.46 -4.76
N ASN A 127 -1.26 -13.20 -4.44
CA ASN A 127 -2.05 -12.02 -4.79
C ASN A 127 -1.79 -11.55 -6.22
N ILE A 128 -2.17 -12.39 -7.20
CA ILE A 128 -1.99 -12.13 -8.62
C ILE A 128 -2.61 -10.79 -9.06
N THR A 129 -3.73 -10.42 -8.43
CA THR A 129 -4.41 -9.15 -8.75
C THR A 129 -3.55 -7.94 -8.37
N ALA A 130 -2.93 -7.96 -7.20
CA ALA A 130 -2.02 -6.88 -6.77
C ALA A 130 -0.75 -6.86 -7.63
N GLN A 131 -0.18 -8.03 -7.95
CA GLN A 131 0.99 -8.13 -8.82
C GLN A 131 0.73 -7.49 -10.19
N GLN A 132 -0.39 -7.84 -10.84
CA GLN A 132 -0.78 -7.26 -12.13
C GLN A 132 -1.00 -5.75 -12.04
N PHE A 133 -1.62 -5.29 -10.96
CA PHE A 133 -1.84 -3.87 -10.71
C PHE A 133 -0.50 -3.13 -10.60
N TRP A 134 0.40 -3.57 -9.71
CA TRP A 134 1.66 -2.91 -9.47
C TRP A 134 2.60 -2.95 -10.67
N ILE A 135 2.69 -4.09 -11.37
CA ILE A 135 3.43 -4.20 -12.62
C ILE A 135 2.93 -3.16 -13.64
N SER A 136 1.62 -3.05 -13.81
CA SER A 136 1.02 -2.10 -14.77
C SER A 136 1.32 -0.65 -14.39
N VAL A 137 1.18 -0.29 -13.11
CA VAL A 137 1.40 1.08 -12.62
C VAL A 137 2.87 1.46 -12.74
N ILE A 138 3.76 0.61 -12.22
CA ILE A 138 5.21 0.89 -12.20
C ILE A 138 5.79 0.88 -13.61
N ASN A 139 5.35 -0.04 -14.46
CA ASN A 139 5.79 -0.06 -15.86
C ASN A 139 5.48 1.24 -16.60
N GLU A 140 4.25 1.76 -16.41
CA GLU A 140 3.85 3.04 -17.00
C GLU A 140 4.59 4.22 -16.40
N TYR A 141 4.73 4.25 -15.06
CA TYR A 141 5.39 5.33 -14.35
C TYR A 141 6.89 5.44 -14.67
N THR A 142 7.57 4.30 -14.79
CA THR A 142 9.02 4.23 -15.01
C THR A 142 9.41 4.07 -16.49
N ASN A 143 8.45 4.05 -17.42
CA ASN A 143 8.67 3.67 -18.83
C ASN A 143 9.42 2.31 -18.97
N GLY A 144 9.07 1.35 -18.10
CA GLY A 144 9.67 0.01 -18.10
C GLY A 144 10.99 -0.13 -17.35
N CYS A 145 11.48 0.94 -16.69
CA CYS A 145 12.72 0.92 -15.93
C CYS A 145 12.51 0.41 -14.51
N TYR A 146 12.28 -0.88 -14.33
CA TYR A 146 12.12 -1.54 -13.03
C TYR A 146 12.68 -2.97 -13.07
N GLN A 147 12.89 -3.55 -11.89
CA GLN A 147 13.32 -4.95 -11.74
C GLN A 147 12.28 -5.72 -10.94
N LYS A 148 12.02 -6.96 -11.34
CA LYS A 148 11.18 -7.90 -10.58
C LYS A 148 12.06 -8.79 -9.73
N HIS A 149 11.60 -9.07 -8.52
CA HIS A 149 12.25 -9.93 -7.55
C HIS A 149 11.29 -11.01 -7.04
N GLY A 150 11.86 -12.10 -6.55
CA GLY A 150 11.12 -13.26 -6.08
C GLY A 150 10.97 -14.34 -7.15
N THR A 151 10.82 -15.56 -6.67
CA THR A 151 10.59 -16.78 -7.48
C THR A 151 9.18 -17.33 -7.19
N PRO A 152 8.68 -18.30 -7.98
CA PRO A 152 7.39 -18.94 -7.69
C PRO A 152 7.30 -19.65 -6.34
N ASP A 153 8.45 -19.99 -5.74
CA ASP A 153 8.52 -20.68 -4.44
C ASP A 153 8.63 -19.71 -3.26
N ASP A 154 8.77 -18.40 -3.53
CA ASP A 154 8.83 -17.39 -2.48
C ASP A 154 7.42 -17.03 -2.00
N GLU A 155 7.26 -16.75 -0.72
CA GLU A 155 6.02 -16.28 -0.12
C GLU A 155 5.59 -14.91 -0.67
N MET A 156 6.57 -14.08 -1.02
CA MET A 156 6.34 -12.74 -1.57
C MET A 156 7.17 -12.50 -2.83
N VAL A 157 6.66 -11.62 -3.68
CA VAL A 157 7.35 -11.07 -4.83
C VAL A 157 7.39 -9.55 -4.75
N GLY A 158 8.40 -8.96 -5.38
CA GLY A 158 8.59 -7.51 -5.32
C GLY A 158 8.97 -6.88 -6.65
N ILE A 159 8.81 -5.57 -6.71
CA ILE A 159 9.24 -4.72 -7.80
C ILE A 159 10.10 -3.61 -7.21
N VAL A 160 11.29 -3.44 -7.76
CA VAL A 160 12.23 -2.38 -7.37
C VAL A 160 12.43 -1.43 -8.53
N PHE A 161 12.43 -0.13 -8.28
CA PHE A 161 12.73 0.91 -9.26
C PHE A 161 13.37 2.14 -8.59
N ASP A 162 13.91 3.04 -9.39
CA ASP A 162 14.50 4.31 -8.95
C ASP A 162 13.89 5.46 -9.76
N ASN A 163 13.24 6.40 -9.09
CA ASN A 163 12.60 7.56 -9.72
C ASN A 163 13.39 8.85 -9.56
N SER A 164 14.66 8.79 -9.12
CA SER A 164 15.49 9.98 -8.90
C SER A 164 15.75 10.80 -10.18
N LYS A 165 15.55 10.19 -11.35
CA LYS A 165 15.78 10.81 -12.67
C LYS A 165 14.51 10.86 -13.55
N LEU A 166 13.35 10.55 -12.98
CA LEU A 166 12.06 10.62 -13.69
C LEU A 166 11.41 11.99 -13.56
#